data_db34f54b010f43fabb33a09d303f5c8f
#
_entry.id   db34f54b010f43fabb33a09d303f5c8f
#
_cell.length_a   1.000
_cell.length_b   1.000
_cell.length_c   1.000
_cell.angle_alpha   90.00
_cell.angle_beta   90.00
_cell.angle_gamma   90.00
#
_symmetry.space_group_name_H-M   'P 1'
#
loop_
_entity.id
_entity.type
_entity.pdbx_description
1 polymer ?
#
loop_
_entity_poly.entity_id
_entity_poly.type
_entity_poly.pdbx_seq_one_letter_code
_entity_poly.pdbx_strand_id
1 'polypeptide(L)'
;FSAQPDILRYANHVADRFELRQDIEFNSRVTEVRFIEGEGLWRIAIDQETRCLAKYCVMATGCLSVPNMPSLEGADSFEGEVLHTGRWPKEPVDLSKKQVGVIGTGSSGVQAIPELAKQSEHLFVYQRSPVYTVPANRKAMREEVQAEFRRNYREIRELQQLNFGGVSNFRLTESVKRAVSKESQNARPSKILEISEDQLKQMISEQGLGVLLSFTDVYS
;
A
#
# COMPACT_ATOMS: atom_id res chain seq x y z
N PHE A 1 13.31 -6.70 3.66
CA PHE A 1 12.57 -5.46 3.39
C PHE A 1 12.72 -4.52 4.59
N SER A 2 13.01 -3.24 4.35
CA SER A 2 13.14 -2.21 5.37
C SER A 2 11.78 -1.83 5.96
N ALA A 3 11.77 -1.44 7.23
CA ALA A 3 10.58 -0.89 7.87
C ALA A 3 10.36 0.58 7.45
N GLN A 4 9.15 1.08 7.65
CA GLN A 4 8.82 2.47 7.34
C GLN A 4 9.80 3.48 7.97
N PRO A 5 10.19 3.38 9.25
CA PRO A 5 11.14 4.33 9.84
C PRO A 5 12.52 4.34 9.16
N ASP A 6 12.97 3.19 8.64
CA ASP A 6 14.24 3.12 7.91
C ASP A 6 14.14 3.81 6.54
N ILE A 7 13.02 3.61 5.85
CA ILE A 7 12.75 4.26 4.56
C ILE A 7 12.65 5.78 4.75
N LEU A 8 11.95 6.23 5.78
CA LEU A 8 11.83 7.66 6.09
C LEU A 8 13.18 8.29 6.43
N ARG A 9 14.00 7.61 7.25
CA ARG A 9 15.35 8.06 7.58
C ARG A 9 16.22 8.18 6.32
N TYR A 10 16.13 7.21 5.41
CA TYR A 10 16.85 7.24 4.13
C TYR A 10 16.37 8.40 3.25
N ALA A 11 15.06 8.62 3.13
CA ALA A 11 14.53 9.73 2.36
C ALA A 11 14.99 11.09 2.90
N ASN A 12 14.97 11.27 4.21
CA ASN A 12 15.52 12.48 4.85
C ASN A 12 17.01 12.62 4.60
N HIS A 13 17.80 11.56 4.74
CA HIS A 13 19.23 11.59 4.43
C HIS A 13 19.52 12.03 2.99
N VAL A 14 18.76 11.54 2.02
CA VAL A 14 18.88 11.96 0.62
C VAL A 14 18.53 13.45 0.46
N ALA A 15 17.42 13.87 1.06
CA ALA A 15 16.99 15.26 1.00
C ALA A 15 18.01 16.22 1.60
N ASP A 16 18.63 15.85 2.72
CA ASP A 16 19.67 16.66 3.38
C ASP A 16 20.97 16.67 2.59
N ARG A 17 21.43 15.47 2.12
CA ARG A 17 22.70 15.35 1.40
C ARG A 17 22.73 16.12 0.08
N PHE A 18 21.61 16.21 -0.60
CA PHE A 18 21.47 16.88 -1.90
C PHE A 18 20.75 18.22 -1.79
N GLU A 19 20.52 18.70 -0.57
CA GLU A 19 19.87 19.99 -0.26
C GLU A 19 18.54 20.20 -0.99
N LEU A 20 17.78 19.10 -1.20
CA LEU A 20 16.59 19.11 -2.06
C LEU A 20 15.47 20.00 -1.56
N ARG A 21 15.39 20.27 -0.24
CA ARG A 21 14.25 21.00 0.34
C ARG A 21 14.16 22.45 -0.12
N GLN A 22 15.29 23.05 -0.51
CA GLN A 22 15.29 24.42 -1.03
C GLN A 22 14.57 24.54 -2.39
N ASP A 23 14.56 23.44 -3.17
CA ASP A 23 13.95 23.40 -4.49
C ASP A 23 12.53 22.77 -4.49
N ILE A 24 11.99 22.47 -3.30
CA ILE A 24 10.66 21.88 -3.13
C ILE A 24 9.73 22.91 -2.52
N GLU A 25 8.64 23.20 -3.21
CA GLU A 25 7.52 23.95 -2.67
C GLU A 25 6.50 23.00 -2.05
N PHE A 26 6.47 22.97 -0.71
CA PHE A 26 5.54 22.14 0.04
C PHE A 26 4.14 22.76 0.13
N ASN A 27 3.13 21.94 0.43
CA ASN A 27 1.72 22.32 0.54
C ASN A 27 1.16 22.97 -0.74
N SER A 28 1.76 22.68 -1.87
CA SER A 28 1.47 23.28 -3.17
C SER A 28 0.82 22.22 -4.07
N ARG A 29 -0.52 22.22 -4.09
CA ARG A 29 -1.28 21.28 -4.90
C ARG A 29 -1.36 21.77 -6.34
N VAL A 30 -0.69 21.06 -7.25
CA VAL A 30 -0.81 21.32 -8.69
C VAL A 30 -2.23 20.98 -9.16
N THR A 31 -2.90 21.95 -9.73
CA THR A 31 -4.29 21.83 -10.20
C THR A 31 -4.40 21.75 -11.72
N GLU A 32 -3.39 22.25 -12.44
CA GLU A 32 -3.33 22.15 -13.90
C GLU A 32 -1.88 22.01 -14.39
N VAL A 33 -1.68 21.16 -15.37
CA VAL A 33 -0.43 21.07 -16.15
C VAL A 33 -0.82 21.10 -17.63
N ARG A 34 -0.41 22.14 -18.35
CA ARG A 34 -0.76 22.35 -19.77
C ARG A 34 0.47 22.65 -20.60
N PHE A 35 0.63 21.98 -21.72
CA PHE A 35 1.66 22.29 -22.70
C PHE A 35 1.19 23.45 -23.59
N ILE A 36 2.03 24.47 -23.78
CA ILE A 36 1.79 25.63 -24.63
C ILE A 36 2.62 25.42 -25.91
N GLU A 37 1.99 24.91 -26.94
CA GLU A 37 2.68 24.53 -28.19
C GLU A 37 3.43 25.71 -28.84
N GLY A 38 2.85 26.92 -28.85
CA GLY A 38 3.48 28.10 -29.43
C GLY A 38 4.76 28.55 -28.72
N GLU A 39 4.94 28.17 -27.47
CA GLU A 39 6.10 28.54 -26.65
C GLU A 39 7.03 27.36 -26.39
N GLY A 40 6.55 26.12 -26.60
CA GLY A 40 7.29 24.92 -26.29
C GLY A 40 7.49 24.70 -24.78
N LEU A 41 6.60 25.23 -23.95
CA LEU A 41 6.71 25.25 -22.50
C LEU A 41 5.50 24.58 -21.82
N TRP A 42 5.74 23.99 -20.67
CA TRP A 42 4.71 23.53 -19.76
C TRP A 42 4.32 24.64 -18.79
N ARG A 43 3.03 24.96 -18.76
CA ARG A 43 2.44 25.81 -17.73
C ARG A 43 1.96 24.94 -16.58
N ILE A 44 2.42 25.25 -15.38
CA ILE A 44 2.04 24.56 -14.14
C ILE A 44 1.30 25.56 -13.27
N ALA A 45 0.08 25.21 -12.86
CA ALA A 45 -0.75 26.03 -12.01
C ALA A 45 -1.03 25.36 -10.65
N ILE A 46 -1.05 26.19 -9.64
CA ILE A 46 -1.45 25.86 -8.26
C ILE A 46 -2.67 26.75 -7.97
N ASP A 47 -3.76 26.15 -7.49
CA ASP A 47 -5.00 26.85 -7.18
C ASP A 47 -5.51 27.78 -8.32
N GLN A 48 -5.36 27.29 -9.57
CA GLN A 48 -5.70 27.99 -10.83
C GLN A 48 -4.77 29.15 -11.21
N GLU A 49 -3.80 29.50 -10.40
CA GLU A 49 -2.79 30.50 -10.73
C GLU A 49 -1.56 29.86 -11.37
N THR A 50 -1.03 30.47 -12.43
CA THR A 50 0.21 30.02 -13.05
C THR A 50 1.36 30.21 -12.08
N ARG A 51 1.99 29.10 -11.67
CA ARG A 51 3.10 29.11 -10.72
C ARG A 51 4.46 29.13 -11.42
N CYS A 52 4.60 28.31 -12.46
CA CYS A 52 5.82 28.32 -13.25
C CYS A 52 5.59 27.91 -14.71
N LEU A 53 6.54 28.28 -15.55
CA LEU A 53 6.72 27.77 -16.90
C LEU A 53 7.96 26.91 -16.93
N ALA A 54 7.88 25.71 -17.47
CA ALA A 54 8.97 24.76 -17.49
C ALA A 54 9.16 24.13 -18.86
N LYS A 55 10.40 23.93 -19.24
CA LYS A 55 10.73 23.24 -20.50
C LYS A 55 10.39 21.75 -20.45
N TYR A 56 10.52 21.17 -19.27
CA TYR A 56 10.24 19.75 -19.00
C TYR A 56 9.31 19.63 -17.78
N CYS A 57 8.38 18.70 -17.85
CA CYS A 57 7.51 18.36 -16.73
C CYS A 57 7.59 16.85 -16.47
N VAL A 58 8.04 16.47 -15.28
CA VAL A 58 8.12 15.06 -14.87
C VAL A 58 7.00 14.78 -13.87
N MET A 59 6.07 13.93 -14.27
CA MET A 59 4.94 13.51 -13.43
C MET A 59 5.39 12.38 -12.49
N ALA A 60 5.91 12.74 -11.34
CA ALA A 60 6.37 11.78 -10.31
C ALA A 60 5.30 11.56 -9.22
N THR A 61 4.04 11.49 -9.58
CA THR A 61 2.87 11.48 -8.68
C THR A 61 2.63 10.14 -7.97
N GLY A 62 3.26 9.07 -8.43
CA GLY A 62 3.00 7.71 -7.94
C GLY A 62 1.66 7.15 -8.43
N CYS A 63 1.48 5.85 -8.29
CA CYS A 63 0.26 5.15 -8.73
C CYS A 63 -0.76 4.93 -7.60
N LEU A 64 -0.41 5.14 -6.33
CA LEU A 64 -1.25 4.87 -5.15
C LEU A 64 -1.52 6.13 -4.32
N SER A 65 -1.36 7.32 -4.90
CA SER A 65 -1.49 8.59 -4.18
C SER A 65 -2.93 8.99 -3.88
N VAL A 66 -3.90 8.47 -4.64
CA VAL A 66 -5.32 8.73 -4.43
C VAL A 66 -6.00 7.44 -3.97
N PRO A 67 -6.42 7.36 -2.69
CA PRO A 67 -7.17 6.22 -2.20
C PRO A 67 -8.56 6.18 -2.82
N ASN A 68 -8.96 5.00 -3.26
CA ASN A 68 -10.30 4.75 -3.76
C ASN A 68 -11.19 4.22 -2.64
N MET A 69 -12.24 4.95 -2.31
CA MET A 69 -13.26 4.49 -1.39
C MET A 69 -14.34 3.74 -2.17
N PRO A 70 -14.64 2.50 -1.82
CA PRO A 70 -15.71 1.77 -2.48
C PRO A 70 -17.07 2.39 -2.16
N SER A 71 -17.97 2.32 -3.12
CA SER A 71 -19.38 2.62 -2.89
C SER A 71 -20.03 1.39 -2.25
N LEU A 72 -20.19 1.43 -0.94
CA LEU A 72 -20.90 0.41 -0.18
C LEU A 72 -22.25 0.97 0.25
N GLU A 73 -23.31 0.27 -0.07
CA GLU A 73 -24.66 0.64 0.38
C GLU A 73 -24.74 0.55 1.91
N GLY A 74 -25.22 1.62 2.54
CA GLY A 74 -25.29 1.74 4.00
C GLY A 74 -24.00 2.23 4.68
N ALA A 75 -22.93 2.49 3.93
CA ALA A 75 -21.68 3.03 4.52
C ALA A 75 -21.90 4.37 5.23
N ASP A 76 -22.77 5.21 4.70
CA ASP A 76 -23.08 6.54 5.27
C ASP A 76 -23.94 6.46 6.55
N SER A 77 -24.61 5.33 6.79
CA SER A 77 -25.42 5.09 7.99
C SER A 77 -24.67 4.32 9.08
N PHE A 78 -23.41 3.97 8.82
CA PHE A 78 -22.58 3.28 9.79
C PHE A 78 -22.15 4.23 10.91
N GLU A 79 -22.52 3.92 12.15
CA GLU A 79 -22.24 4.77 13.32
C GLU A 79 -20.82 4.62 13.87
N GLY A 80 -20.07 3.60 13.43
CA GLY A 80 -18.70 3.36 13.84
C GLY A 80 -17.68 4.21 13.05
N GLU A 81 -16.44 4.16 13.50
CA GLU A 81 -15.34 4.83 12.82
C GLU A 81 -14.93 4.07 11.55
N VAL A 82 -14.87 4.76 10.42
CA VAL A 82 -14.43 4.22 9.14
C VAL A 82 -13.02 4.71 8.82
N LEU A 83 -12.08 3.78 8.70
CA LEU A 83 -10.68 4.06 8.42
C LEU A 83 -10.26 3.45 7.07
N HIS A 84 -9.42 4.15 6.34
CA HIS A 84 -8.85 3.66 5.09
C HIS A 84 -7.34 3.59 5.19
N THR A 85 -6.73 2.45 4.81
CA THR A 85 -5.27 2.24 4.92
C THR A 85 -4.44 3.28 4.15
N GLY A 86 -4.96 3.82 3.04
CA GLY A 86 -4.33 4.89 2.28
C GLY A 86 -4.57 6.30 2.84
N ARG A 87 -5.41 6.43 3.88
CA ARG A 87 -5.72 7.69 4.59
C ARG A 87 -5.68 7.48 6.11
N TRP A 88 -4.78 6.63 6.58
CA TRP A 88 -4.64 6.38 8.00
C TRP A 88 -4.35 7.69 8.74
N PRO A 89 -5.05 7.96 9.86
CA PRO A 89 -4.78 9.15 10.66
C PRO A 89 -3.33 9.25 11.08
N LYS A 90 -2.81 10.47 11.19
CA LYS A 90 -1.45 10.71 11.72
C LYS A 90 -1.40 10.50 13.23
N GLU A 91 -2.51 10.80 13.88
CA GLU A 91 -2.68 10.59 15.32
C GLU A 91 -2.90 9.10 15.60
N PRO A 92 -2.46 8.61 16.75
CA PRO A 92 -2.69 7.23 17.15
C PRO A 92 -4.18 6.91 17.24
N VAL A 93 -4.60 5.81 16.62
CA VAL A 93 -5.97 5.30 16.73
C VAL A 93 -6.02 4.28 17.85
N ASP A 94 -6.87 4.52 18.84
CA ASP A 94 -7.10 3.56 19.92
C ASP A 94 -8.13 2.51 19.49
N LEU A 95 -7.66 1.28 19.31
CA LEU A 95 -8.49 0.13 18.96
C LEU A 95 -8.75 -0.79 20.17
N SER A 96 -8.25 -0.44 21.34
CA SER A 96 -8.46 -1.22 22.56
C SER A 96 -9.96 -1.31 22.87
N LYS A 97 -10.45 -2.50 23.23
CA LYS A 97 -11.86 -2.78 23.50
C LYS A 97 -12.82 -2.51 22.32
N LYS A 98 -12.28 -2.34 21.09
CA LYS A 98 -13.09 -2.20 19.89
C LYS A 98 -13.17 -3.52 19.13
N GLN A 99 -14.34 -3.78 18.57
CA GLN A 99 -14.52 -4.79 17.54
C GLN A 99 -14.18 -4.14 16.20
N VAL A 100 -13.23 -4.72 15.47
CA VAL A 100 -12.70 -4.15 14.22
C VAL A 100 -13.02 -5.08 13.07
N GLY A 101 -13.62 -4.53 12.01
CA GLY A 101 -13.84 -5.21 10.74
C GLY A 101 -12.80 -4.77 9.70
N VAL A 102 -12.11 -5.69 9.06
CA VAL A 102 -11.21 -5.42 7.93
C VAL A 102 -11.83 -5.97 6.67
N ILE A 103 -12.10 -5.11 5.71
CA ILE A 103 -12.61 -5.49 4.39
C ILE A 103 -11.44 -5.53 3.42
N GLY A 104 -11.17 -6.72 2.89
CA GLY A 104 -10.11 -6.95 1.91
C GLY A 104 -8.81 -7.49 2.50
N THR A 105 -8.19 -8.41 1.75
CA THR A 105 -6.94 -9.10 2.11
C THR A 105 -5.86 -8.91 1.05
N GLY A 106 -5.91 -7.80 0.31
CA GLY A 106 -4.84 -7.40 -0.59
C GLY A 106 -3.55 -7.04 0.16
N SER A 107 -2.54 -6.54 -0.53
CA SER A 107 -1.22 -6.26 0.06
C SER A 107 -1.26 -5.37 1.30
N SER A 108 -2.13 -4.36 1.33
CA SER A 108 -2.32 -3.49 2.50
C SER A 108 -3.02 -4.22 3.64
N GLY A 109 -4.11 -4.95 3.34
CA GLY A 109 -4.87 -5.72 4.32
C GLY A 109 -4.01 -6.77 5.02
N VAL A 110 -3.28 -7.59 4.26
CA VAL A 110 -2.39 -8.63 4.79
C VAL A 110 -1.34 -8.06 5.75
N GLN A 111 -0.86 -6.85 5.52
CA GLN A 111 0.11 -6.20 6.41
C GLN A 111 -0.56 -5.54 7.62
N ALA A 112 -1.76 -4.99 7.47
CA ALA A 112 -2.49 -4.32 8.54
C ALA A 112 -3.12 -5.32 9.54
N ILE A 113 -3.70 -6.41 9.05
CA ILE A 113 -4.41 -7.42 9.86
C ILE A 113 -3.62 -7.89 11.08
N PRO A 114 -2.34 -8.30 11.00
CA PRO A 114 -1.60 -8.74 12.17
C PRO A 114 -1.40 -7.65 13.23
N GLU A 115 -1.26 -6.40 12.81
CA GLU A 115 -1.06 -5.27 13.73
C GLU A 115 -2.37 -4.85 14.38
N LEU A 116 -3.47 -4.90 13.65
CA LEU A 116 -4.81 -4.63 14.16
C LEU A 116 -5.27 -5.71 15.15
N ALA A 117 -4.97 -6.97 14.85
CA ALA A 117 -5.30 -8.09 15.74
C ALA A 117 -4.62 -8.02 17.11
N LYS A 118 -3.46 -7.38 17.21
CA LYS A 118 -2.76 -7.17 18.49
C LYS A 118 -3.40 -6.07 19.33
N GLN A 119 -4.14 -5.17 18.72
CA GLN A 119 -4.63 -3.95 19.34
C GLN A 119 -6.14 -3.98 19.60
N SER A 120 -6.91 -4.70 18.79
CA SER A 120 -8.35 -4.81 18.91
C SER A 120 -8.78 -5.89 19.90
N GLU A 121 -9.96 -5.73 20.50
CA GLU A 121 -10.57 -6.76 21.33
C GLU A 121 -10.97 -7.98 20.47
N HIS A 122 -11.54 -7.71 19.29
CA HIS A 122 -11.88 -8.72 18.30
C HIS A 122 -11.67 -8.19 16.89
N LEU A 123 -11.16 -9.05 15.99
CA LEU A 123 -10.93 -8.71 14.60
C LEU A 123 -11.72 -9.63 13.67
N PHE A 124 -12.56 -9.03 12.83
CA PHE A 124 -13.25 -9.72 11.74
C PHE A 124 -12.54 -9.39 10.42
N VAL A 125 -12.31 -10.39 9.58
CA VAL A 125 -11.67 -10.20 8.28
C VAL A 125 -12.61 -10.68 7.18
N TYR A 126 -12.99 -9.77 6.29
CA TYR A 126 -13.87 -10.04 5.17
C TYR A 126 -13.05 -10.16 3.89
N GLN A 127 -13.13 -11.33 3.27
CA GLN A 127 -12.35 -11.65 2.07
C GLN A 127 -13.29 -12.11 0.95
N ARG A 128 -13.32 -11.37 -0.15
CA ARG A 128 -14.06 -11.75 -1.36
C ARG A 128 -13.31 -12.80 -2.17
N SER A 129 -12.03 -12.59 -2.39
CA SER A 129 -11.18 -13.46 -3.20
C SER A 129 -9.95 -13.88 -2.42
N PRO A 130 -9.52 -15.15 -2.50
CA PRO A 130 -8.34 -15.61 -1.78
C PRO A 130 -7.08 -14.93 -2.28
N VAL A 131 -6.25 -14.47 -1.36
CA VAL A 131 -4.91 -13.93 -1.63
C VAL A 131 -3.89 -14.87 -1.00
N TYR A 132 -3.00 -15.38 -1.83
CA TYR A 132 -1.94 -16.27 -1.37
C TYR A 132 -0.75 -15.45 -0.88
N THR A 133 -0.30 -15.76 0.32
CA THR A 133 0.85 -15.10 0.94
C THR A 133 1.94 -16.11 1.24
N VAL A 134 3.18 -15.68 1.21
CA VAL A 134 4.33 -16.48 1.62
C VAL A 134 5.07 -15.78 2.74
N PRO A 135 5.68 -16.51 3.68
CA PRO A 135 6.47 -15.91 4.73
C PRO A 135 7.60 -15.05 4.15
N ALA A 136 7.64 -13.77 4.51
CA ALA A 136 8.69 -12.86 4.06
C ALA A 136 10.04 -13.16 4.73
N ASN A 137 10.08 -14.04 5.73
CA ASN A 137 11.28 -14.40 6.51
C ASN A 137 12.06 -13.18 7.00
N ARG A 138 11.35 -12.15 7.40
CA ARG A 138 11.93 -10.90 7.87
C ARG A 138 12.74 -11.14 9.14
N LYS A 139 14.02 -10.80 9.07
CA LYS A 139 14.94 -10.89 10.22
C LYS A 139 15.66 -9.56 10.38
N ALA A 140 16.10 -9.27 11.60
CA ALA A 140 17.02 -8.16 11.82
C ALA A 140 18.31 -8.39 11.00
N MET A 141 18.77 -7.33 10.33
CA MET A 141 20.00 -7.41 9.53
C MET A 141 21.21 -7.38 10.46
N ARG A 142 21.97 -8.46 10.49
CA ARG A 142 23.22 -8.54 11.24
C ARG A 142 24.31 -7.75 10.51
N GLU A 143 25.27 -7.24 11.28
CA GLU A 143 26.36 -6.40 10.71
C GLU A 143 27.21 -7.15 9.69
N GLU A 144 27.46 -8.45 9.89
CA GLU A 144 28.23 -9.25 8.93
C GLU A 144 27.50 -9.35 7.59
N VAL A 145 26.18 -9.56 7.61
CA VAL A 145 25.33 -9.61 6.42
C VAL A 145 25.30 -8.27 5.73
N GLN A 146 25.23 -7.18 6.49
CA GLN A 146 25.27 -5.83 5.93
C GLN A 146 26.63 -5.55 5.27
N ALA A 147 27.73 -5.96 5.89
CA ALA A 147 29.08 -5.81 5.32
C ALA A 147 29.25 -6.63 4.02
N GLU A 148 28.68 -7.84 3.98
CA GLU A 148 28.66 -8.68 2.78
C GLU A 148 27.86 -8.03 1.66
N PHE A 149 26.66 -7.50 1.93
CA PHE A 149 25.88 -6.74 0.96
C PHE A 149 26.63 -5.54 0.39
N ARG A 150 27.38 -4.80 1.22
CA ARG A 150 28.18 -3.66 0.75
C ARG A 150 29.31 -4.09 -0.16
N ARG A 151 29.99 -5.20 0.16
CA ARG A 151 31.09 -5.73 -0.68
C ARG A 151 30.60 -6.20 -2.04
N ASN A 152 29.45 -6.87 -2.08
CA ASN A 152 28.92 -7.51 -3.28
C ASN A 152 27.79 -6.70 -3.91
N TYR A 153 27.67 -5.40 -3.60
CA TYR A 153 26.54 -4.56 -3.99
C TYR A 153 26.28 -4.56 -5.50
N ARG A 154 27.34 -4.48 -6.32
CA ARG A 154 27.23 -4.47 -7.78
C ARG A 154 26.63 -5.77 -8.32
N GLU A 155 27.16 -6.90 -7.90
CA GLU A 155 26.68 -8.22 -8.28
C GLU A 155 25.22 -8.44 -7.85
N ILE A 156 24.89 -8.04 -6.62
CA ILE A 156 23.53 -8.11 -6.10
C ILE A 156 22.58 -7.28 -6.97
N ARG A 157 22.98 -6.10 -7.40
CA ARG A 157 22.17 -5.24 -8.28
C ARG A 157 21.96 -5.86 -9.65
N GLU A 158 22.97 -6.46 -10.25
CA GLU A 158 22.88 -7.16 -11.51
C GLU A 158 21.90 -8.36 -11.40
N LEU A 159 22.02 -9.16 -10.34
CA LEU A 159 21.09 -10.25 -10.08
C LEU A 159 19.64 -9.78 -9.87
N GLN A 160 19.44 -8.64 -9.22
CA GLN A 160 18.12 -8.04 -9.04
C GLN A 160 17.48 -7.65 -10.38
N GLN A 161 18.26 -7.10 -11.31
CA GLN A 161 17.77 -6.71 -12.63
C GLN A 161 17.34 -7.93 -13.49
N LEU A 162 17.99 -9.06 -13.27
CA LEU A 162 17.69 -10.31 -13.98
C LEU A 162 16.52 -11.09 -13.36
N ASN A 163 16.07 -10.69 -12.17
CA ASN A 163 15.04 -11.41 -11.43
C ASN A 163 13.67 -10.74 -11.60
N PHE A 164 12.65 -11.55 -11.90
CA PHE A 164 11.27 -11.08 -12.09
C PHE A 164 10.74 -10.20 -10.94
N GLY A 165 11.09 -10.51 -9.69
CA GLY A 165 10.65 -9.76 -8.51
C GLY A 165 11.58 -8.61 -8.10
N GLY A 166 12.68 -8.38 -8.82
CA GLY A 166 13.68 -7.38 -8.41
C GLY A 166 14.40 -7.69 -7.09
N VAL A 167 14.32 -8.94 -6.62
CA VAL A 167 14.90 -9.40 -5.35
C VAL A 167 15.94 -10.46 -5.61
N SER A 168 17.20 -10.21 -5.26
CA SER A 168 18.36 -11.06 -5.60
C SER A 168 18.24 -12.52 -5.16
N ASN A 169 17.52 -12.79 -4.07
CA ASN A 169 17.40 -14.12 -3.48
C ASN A 169 15.97 -14.69 -3.52
N PHE A 170 15.12 -14.16 -4.40
CA PHE A 170 13.77 -14.68 -4.55
C PHE A 170 13.81 -15.99 -5.34
N ARG A 171 13.97 -17.11 -4.64
CA ARG A 171 13.75 -18.43 -5.19
C ARG A 171 12.32 -18.86 -4.89
N LEU A 172 11.51 -19.04 -5.91
CA LEU A 172 10.24 -19.72 -5.79
C LEU A 172 10.52 -21.14 -5.32
N THR A 173 10.19 -21.45 -4.07
CA THR A 173 10.23 -22.82 -3.58
C THR A 173 9.21 -23.67 -4.35
N GLU A 174 9.41 -24.97 -4.43
CA GLU A 174 8.45 -25.87 -5.11
C GLU A 174 7.03 -25.78 -4.52
N SER A 175 6.90 -25.47 -3.23
CA SER A 175 5.60 -25.20 -2.60
C SER A 175 4.93 -23.94 -3.14
N VAL A 176 5.70 -22.87 -3.39
CA VAL A 176 5.18 -21.63 -3.98
C VAL A 176 4.85 -21.84 -5.46
N LYS A 177 5.70 -22.57 -6.19
CA LYS A 177 5.41 -22.93 -7.58
C LYS A 177 4.12 -23.74 -7.71
N ARG A 178 3.87 -24.68 -6.79
CA ARG A 178 2.62 -25.44 -6.71
C ARG A 178 1.43 -24.56 -6.36
N ALA A 179 1.57 -23.65 -5.42
CA ALA A 179 0.51 -22.72 -5.01
C ALA A 179 0.09 -21.76 -6.14
N VAL A 180 1.03 -21.42 -7.05
CA VAL A 180 0.79 -20.53 -8.20
C VAL A 180 0.45 -21.32 -9.48
N SER A 181 0.52 -22.66 -9.46
CA SER A 181 0.16 -23.46 -10.61
C SER A 181 -1.32 -23.31 -10.97
N LYS A 182 -1.65 -23.41 -12.26
CA LYS A 182 -3.04 -23.34 -12.73
C LYS A 182 -3.95 -24.37 -12.06
N GLU A 183 -3.42 -25.52 -11.66
CA GLU A 183 -4.15 -26.56 -10.94
C GLU A 183 -4.56 -26.09 -9.54
N SER A 184 -3.69 -25.37 -8.81
CA SER A 184 -4.03 -24.75 -7.52
C SER A 184 -5.04 -23.64 -7.69
N GLN A 185 -5.01 -22.89 -8.78
CA GLN A 185 -6.01 -21.84 -9.07
C GLN A 185 -7.38 -22.44 -9.39
N ASN A 186 -7.45 -23.63 -9.97
CA ASN A 186 -8.70 -24.33 -10.26
C ASN A 186 -9.22 -25.15 -9.07
N ALA A 187 -8.37 -25.54 -8.14
CA ALA A 187 -8.75 -26.15 -6.87
C ALA A 187 -9.20 -25.07 -5.87
N ARG A 188 -10.21 -24.28 -6.23
CA ARG A 188 -10.89 -23.41 -5.26
C ARG A 188 -11.50 -24.30 -4.18
N PRO A 189 -11.17 -24.13 -2.89
CA PRO A 189 -11.93 -24.81 -1.85
C PRO A 189 -13.39 -24.36 -2.01
N SER A 190 -14.30 -25.30 -2.11
CA SER A 190 -15.72 -25.11 -2.31
C SER A 190 -16.46 -24.47 -1.10
N LYS A 191 -15.73 -23.87 -0.19
CA LYS A 191 -16.21 -23.05 0.93
C LYS A 191 -15.40 -21.76 1.04
N ILE A 192 -15.47 -20.94 0.00
CA ILE A 192 -15.35 -19.51 0.21
C ILE A 192 -16.72 -19.11 0.72
N LEU A 193 -16.80 -18.57 1.93
CA LEU A 193 -17.95 -17.80 2.35
C LEU A 193 -18.02 -16.61 1.38
N GLU A 194 -18.75 -16.76 0.29
CA GLU A 194 -19.25 -15.64 -0.48
C GLU A 194 -20.23 -14.93 0.46
N ILE A 195 -19.71 -13.96 1.19
CA ILE A 195 -20.57 -13.07 1.98
C ILE A 195 -21.27 -12.22 0.93
N SER A 196 -22.58 -12.45 0.76
CA SER A 196 -23.40 -11.61 -0.09
C SER A 196 -23.41 -10.19 0.47
N GLU A 197 -23.67 -9.21 -0.38
CA GLU A 197 -23.79 -7.81 0.03
C GLU A 197 -24.80 -7.63 1.17
N ASP A 198 -25.89 -8.40 1.17
CA ASP A 198 -26.91 -8.40 2.22
C ASP A 198 -26.39 -9.00 3.54
N GLN A 199 -25.60 -10.05 3.49
CA GLN A 199 -24.95 -10.62 4.68
C GLN A 199 -23.93 -9.63 5.28
N LEU A 200 -23.19 -8.90 4.46
CA LEU A 200 -22.28 -7.86 4.92
C LEU A 200 -23.04 -6.72 5.62
N LYS A 201 -24.16 -6.26 5.02
CA LYS A 201 -25.04 -5.24 5.63
C LYS A 201 -25.61 -5.70 6.96
N GLN A 202 -26.11 -6.93 7.04
CA GLN A 202 -26.67 -7.52 8.25
C GLN A 202 -25.60 -7.60 9.36
N MET A 203 -24.39 -8.05 9.04
CA MET A 203 -23.28 -8.13 10.00
C MET A 203 -22.83 -6.74 10.50
N ILE A 204 -22.82 -5.74 9.63
CA ILE A 204 -22.51 -4.35 10.02
C ILE A 204 -23.58 -3.78 10.94
N SER A 205 -24.87 -4.01 10.66
CA SER A 205 -25.98 -3.47 11.44
C SER A 205 -26.16 -4.15 12.80
N GLU A 206 -25.89 -5.46 12.91
CA GLU A 206 -26.17 -6.23 14.13
C GLU A 206 -25.06 -6.16 15.19
N GLN A 207 -23.80 -5.82 14.81
CA GLN A 207 -22.66 -5.98 15.69
C GLN A 207 -21.91 -4.68 16.05
N GLY A 208 -22.34 -3.52 15.57
CA GLY A 208 -21.71 -2.22 15.91
C GLY A 208 -20.22 -2.14 15.56
N LEU A 209 -19.86 -2.69 14.42
CA LEU A 209 -18.48 -2.85 13.98
C LEU A 209 -17.85 -1.53 13.49
N GLY A 210 -16.65 -1.23 13.96
CA GLY A 210 -15.76 -0.30 13.30
C GLY A 210 -15.15 -0.97 12.05
N VAL A 211 -15.36 -0.41 10.86
CA VAL A 211 -14.90 -1.01 9.60
C VAL A 211 -13.63 -0.36 9.10
N LEU A 212 -12.56 -1.14 8.95
CA LEU A 212 -11.37 -0.73 8.24
C LEU A 212 -11.44 -1.21 6.79
N LEU A 213 -11.45 -0.27 5.84
CA LEU A 213 -11.50 -0.56 4.42
C LEU A 213 -10.08 -0.58 3.83
N SER A 214 -9.65 -1.73 3.31
CA SER A 214 -8.39 -1.88 2.59
C SER A 214 -8.68 -2.34 1.17
N PHE A 215 -8.42 -1.48 0.19
CA PHE A 215 -8.57 -1.81 -1.23
C PHE A 215 -7.23 -1.81 -1.94
N THR A 216 -6.93 -2.91 -2.55
CA THR A 216 -5.89 -3.03 -3.56
C THR A 216 -6.50 -3.63 -4.83
N ASP A 217 -7.41 -2.91 -5.46
CA ASP A 217 -7.74 -3.17 -6.85
C ASP A 217 -6.88 -2.24 -7.72
N VAL A 218 -5.63 -2.64 -7.94
CA VAL A 218 -4.72 -1.94 -8.86
C VAL A 218 -4.73 -2.62 -10.24
N TYR A 219 -5.45 -3.73 -10.41
CA TYR A 219 -5.53 -4.47 -11.68
C TYR A 219 -6.97 -4.94 -11.91
N SER A 220 -7.74 -4.12 -12.56
CA SER A 220 -8.86 -4.51 -13.44
C SER A 220 -8.71 -3.78 -14.76
#